data_e658959609c3eed968b93a6ba2c6f4da
#
_entry.id   e658959609c3eed968b93a6ba2c6f4da
#
_cell.length_a   1.000
_cell.length_b   1.000
_cell.length_c   1.000
_cell.angle_alpha   90.00
_cell.angle_beta   90.00
_cell.angle_gamma   90.00
#
_symmetry.space_group_name_H-M   'P 1'
#
loop_
_entity.id
_entity.type
_entity.pdbx_description
1 polymer ?
#
loop_
_entity_poly.entity_id
_entity_poly.type
_entity_poly.pdbx_seq_one_letter_code
_entity_poly.pdbx_strand_id
1 'polypeptide(L)'
;MKLCYNFVMKKFILLCLIFPCLAVCANEVTEDYFDIASDYATYGKYSDAMIYVDKILQIEPNNADAKDLKNTLIRVTNPNAKSYLTYNDKTIQQAQQYKKQGERNRQISTLASATKDFWSIFLLAQYYRDNGDYNNAISYFQKATNLKPDYSQNYLGLAQCYSEMGDYKNAVNNLNKYIGYNQNSDIAYALRANANLNLNSLSEAEDDIKRALEIEENISYLLIEAKILYYKGNYDDAREKLNLLSRNIQTSEVYKYLGLCDYAQNNLTSALLNIDKAIILSDDDKELNSTYNDIKATLDKQQQ
;
A
#
# COMPACT_ATOMS: atom_id res chain seq x y z
N MET A 1 9.90 32.15 9.55
CA MET A 1 9.38 30.98 8.85
C MET A 1 7.95 31.13 8.30
N LYS A 2 6.96 31.67 9.04
CA LYS A 2 5.58 31.92 8.53
C LYS A 2 5.48 32.90 7.34
N LEU A 3 6.36 33.90 7.23
CA LEU A 3 6.31 34.85 6.11
C LEU A 3 6.84 34.30 4.79
N CYS A 4 7.80 33.37 4.81
CA CYS A 4 8.31 32.71 3.59
C CYS A 4 7.29 31.73 3.01
N TYR A 5 6.53 31.04 3.88
CA TYR A 5 5.53 30.06 3.44
C TYR A 5 4.37 30.73 2.68
N ASN A 6 3.89 31.88 3.19
CA ASN A 6 2.82 32.65 2.52
C ASN A 6 3.28 33.29 1.20
N PHE A 7 4.56 33.59 1.04
CA PHE A 7 5.09 34.17 -0.20
C PHE A 7 5.28 33.12 -1.29
N VAL A 8 5.70 31.91 -0.92
CA VAL A 8 5.83 30.76 -1.84
C VAL A 8 4.45 30.30 -2.30
N MET A 9 3.47 30.16 -1.40
CA MET A 9 2.10 29.77 -1.74
C MET A 9 1.40 30.79 -2.65
N LYS A 10 1.54 32.09 -2.42
CA LYS A 10 0.97 33.12 -3.32
C LYS A 10 1.59 33.09 -4.73
N LYS A 11 2.89 32.80 -4.85
CA LYS A 11 3.54 32.60 -6.15
C LYS A 11 3.08 31.31 -6.82
N PHE A 12 2.83 30.25 -6.06
CA PHE A 12 2.36 28.96 -6.58
C PHE A 12 0.95 29.10 -7.18
N ILE A 13 0.04 29.75 -6.48
CA ILE A 13 -1.34 30.02 -6.97
C ILE A 13 -1.32 30.92 -8.22
N LEU A 14 -0.40 31.90 -8.31
CA LEU A 14 -0.28 32.77 -9.48
C LEU A 14 0.33 32.04 -10.69
N LEU A 15 1.20 31.04 -10.46
CA LEU A 15 1.77 30.17 -11.52
C LEU A 15 0.74 29.18 -12.08
N CYS A 16 -0.18 28.68 -11.27
CA CYS A 16 -1.25 27.77 -11.71
C CYS A 16 -2.20 28.39 -12.74
N LEU A 17 -2.30 29.72 -12.77
CA LEU A 17 -3.08 30.46 -13.79
C LEU A 17 -2.36 30.58 -15.15
N ILE A 18 -1.08 30.22 -15.22
CA ILE A 18 -0.24 30.42 -16.42
C ILE A 18 0.17 29.10 -17.09
N PHE A 19 0.12 27.96 -16.37
CA PHE A 19 0.52 26.66 -16.93
C PHE A 19 -0.44 25.52 -16.54
N PRO A 20 -1.07 24.83 -17.52
CA PRO A 20 -1.92 23.67 -17.24
C PRO A 20 -1.19 22.50 -16.54
N CYS A 21 0.12 22.47 -16.59
CA CYS A 21 0.94 21.46 -15.91
C CYS A 21 0.92 21.56 -14.38
N LEU A 22 0.63 22.74 -13.82
CA LEU A 22 0.59 22.96 -12.38
C LEU A 22 -0.76 22.59 -11.75
N ALA A 23 -1.82 22.52 -12.55
CA ALA A 23 -3.11 22.01 -12.11
C ALA A 23 -3.06 20.47 -11.91
N VAL A 24 -2.26 19.76 -12.69
CA VAL A 24 -2.03 18.32 -12.54
C VAL A 24 -1.29 18.03 -11.23
N CYS A 25 -0.23 18.78 -10.93
CA CYS A 25 0.51 18.62 -9.66
C CYS A 25 -0.34 18.96 -8.42
N ALA A 26 -1.31 19.87 -8.53
CA ALA A 26 -2.20 20.19 -7.41
C ALA A 26 -3.17 19.05 -7.12
N ASN A 27 -3.69 18.38 -8.13
CA ASN A 27 -4.55 17.21 -7.99
C ASN A 27 -3.82 16.03 -7.31
N GLU A 28 -2.58 15.75 -7.70
CA GLU A 28 -1.79 14.67 -7.12
C GLU A 28 -1.55 14.89 -5.62
N VAL A 29 -1.15 16.10 -5.22
CA VAL A 29 -0.92 16.45 -3.81
C VAL A 29 -2.23 16.38 -2.99
N THR A 30 -3.36 16.75 -3.58
CA THR A 30 -4.65 16.67 -2.87
C THR A 30 -5.13 15.24 -2.71
N GLU A 31 -4.84 14.34 -3.64
CA GLU A 31 -5.15 12.91 -3.51
C GLU A 31 -4.28 12.25 -2.43
N ASP A 32 -2.97 12.51 -2.38
CA ASP A 32 -2.10 12.02 -1.31
C ASP A 32 -2.61 12.49 0.07
N TYR A 33 -3.05 13.74 0.17
CA TYR A 33 -3.63 14.23 1.43
C TYR A 33 -4.97 13.57 1.77
N PHE A 34 -5.78 13.18 0.78
CA PHE A 34 -6.99 12.41 1.02
C PHE A 34 -6.70 11.03 1.59
N ASP A 35 -5.68 10.36 1.07
CA ASP A 35 -5.25 9.04 1.53
C ASP A 35 -4.83 9.09 2.99
N ILE A 36 -3.95 10.03 3.30
CA ILE A 36 -3.47 10.24 4.66
C ILE A 36 -4.63 10.61 5.59
N ALA A 37 -5.53 11.48 5.16
CA ALA A 37 -6.71 11.86 5.94
C ALA A 37 -7.65 10.66 6.19
N SER A 38 -7.88 9.83 5.16
CA SER A 38 -8.69 8.61 5.25
C SER A 38 -8.08 7.61 6.23
N ASP A 39 -6.78 7.40 6.15
CA ASP A 39 -6.06 6.50 7.06
C ASP A 39 -6.18 6.98 8.51
N TYR A 40 -5.88 8.24 8.78
CA TYR A 40 -6.06 8.79 10.12
C TYR A 40 -7.50 8.70 10.62
N ALA A 41 -8.50 8.98 9.77
CA ALA A 41 -9.91 8.83 10.12
C ALA A 41 -10.28 7.38 10.45
N THR A 42 -9.76 6.43 9.68
CA THR A 42 -9.96 4.99 9.87
C THR A 42 -9.41 4.51 11.22
N TYR A 43 -8.26 5.05 11.64
CA TYR A 43 -7.66 4.75 12.94
C TYR A 43 -8.21 5.59 14.10
N GLY A 44 -9.25 6.39 13.88
CA GLY A 44 -9.88 7.24 14.90
C GLY A 44 -9.04 8.45 15.30
N LYS A 45 -8.00 8.79 14.53
CA LYS A 45 -7.14 9.96 14.72
C LYS A 45 -7.73 11.17 13.98
N TYR A 46 -8.94 11.56 14.36
CA TYR A 46 -9.72 12.56 13.63
C TYR A 46 -9.07 13.95 13.59
N SER A 47 -8.34 14.34 14.65
CA SER A 47 -7.62 15.61 14.67
C SER A 47 -6.49 15.64 13.64
N ASP A 48 -5.78 14.53 13.47
CA ASP A 48 -4.72 14.40 12.47
C ASP A 48 -5.32 14.37 11.06
N ALA A 49 -6.41 13.62 10.86
CA ALA A 49 -7.16 13.62 9.61
C ALA A 49 -7.60 15.03 9.19
N MET A 50 -8.10 15.83 10.14
CA MET A 50 -8.56 17.21 9.89
C MET A 50 -7.44 18.10 9.34
N ILE A 51 -6.19 17.92 9.80
CA ILE A 51 -5.04 18.68 9.31
C ILE A 51 -4.86 18.50 7.80
N TYR A 52 -4.98 17.27 7.31
CA TYR A 52 -4.81 16.95 5.89
C TYR A 52 -6.00 17.41 5.06
N VAL A 53 -7.23 17.27 5.56
CA VAL A 53 -8.42 17.83 4.92
C VAL A 53 -8.32 19.34 4.79
N ASP A 54 -7.81 20.04 5.80
CA ASP A 54 -7.60 21.49 5.74
C ASP A 54 -6.53 21.88 4.72
N LYS A 55 -5.49 21.04 4.53
CA LYS A 55 -4.49 21.24 3.47
C LYS A 55 -5.11 21.10 2.08
N ILE A 56 -5.97 20.10 1.86
CA ILE A 56 -6.70 19.93 0.61
C ILE A 56 -7.54 21.19 0.32
N LEU A 57 -8.30 21.66 1.29
CA LEU A 57 -9.15 22.83 1.13
C LEU A 57 -8.38 24.16 1.00
N GLN A 58 -7.07 24.20 1.39
CA GLN A 58 -6.19 25.32 1.09
C GLN A 58 -5.74 25.33 -0.37
N ILE A 59 -5.57 24.17 -0.98
CA ILE A 59 -5.17 24.00 -2.38
C ILE A 59 -6.41 24.12 -3.28
N GLU A 60 -7.49 23.43 -2.92
CA GLU A 60 -8.75 23.35 -3.66
C GLU A 60 -9.92 23.76 -2.76
N PRO A 61 -10.21 25.06 -2.59
CA PRO A 61 -11.26 25.54 -1.68
C PRO A 61 -12.66 25.03 -1.99
N ASN A 62 -12.90 24.59 -3.22
CA ASN A 62 -14.18 24.07 -3.69
C ASN A 62 -14.27 22.54 -3.81
N ASN A 63 -13.23 21.83 -3.38
CA ASN A 63 -13.22 20.37 -3.39
C ASN A 63 -14.40 19.83 -2.53
N ALA A 64 -15.36 19.20 -3.20
CA ALA A 64 -16.60 18.75 -2.58
C ALA A 64 -16.34 17.60 -1.60
N ASP A 65 -15.46 16.67 -1.98
CA ASP A 65 -15.13 15.49 -1.18
C ASP A 65 -14.39 15.86 0.11
N ALA A 66 -13.45 16.83 0.03
CA ALA A 66 -12.78 17.37 1.21
C ALA A 66 -13.76 18.08 2.16
N LYS A 67 -14.73 18.83 1.61
CA LYS A 67 -15.79 19.45 2.43
C LYS A 67 -16.65 18.41 3.13
N ASP A 68 -17.04 17.35 2.44
CA ASP A 68 -17.84 16.26 3.01
C ASP A 68 -17.07 15.49 4.08
N LEU A 69 -15.79 15.16 3.83
CA LEU A 69 -14.95 14.52 4.83
C LEU A 69 -14.75 15.44 6.04
N LYS A 70 -14.49 16.74 5.83
CA LYS A 70 -14.38 17.72 6.91
C LYS A 70 -15.64 17.77 7.77
N ASN A 71 -16.81 17.84 7.15
CA ASN A 71 -18.09 17.86 7.84
C ASN A 71 -18.31 16.58 8.67
N THR A 72 -17.91 15.45 8.11
CA THR A 72 -17.96 14.15 8.82
C THR A 72 -17.03 14.13 10.02
N LEU A 73 -15.77 14.58 9.86
CA LEU A 73 -14.79 14.67 10.95
C LEU A 73 -15.26 15.64 12.05
N ILE A 74 -15.79 16.80 11.69
CA ILE A 74 -16.36 17.77 12.66
C ILE A 74 -17.48 17.12 13.48
N ARG A 75 -18.41 16.40 12.81
CA ARG A 75 -19.51 15.71 13.51
C ARG A 75 -19.02 14.65 14.48
N VAL A 76 -17.98 13.91 14.10
CA VAL A 76 -17.40 12.83 14.93
C VAL A 76 -16.59 13.38 16.10
N THR A 77 -15.90 14.50 15.95
CA THR A 77 -15.03 15.11 16.96
C THR A 77 -15.76 16.04 17.92
N ASN A 78 -16.91 16.58 17.54
CA ASN A 78 -17.65 17.54 18.35
C ASN A 78 -18.48 16.82 19.43
N PRO A 79 -18.15 16.97 20.73
CA PRO A 79 -18.90 16.33 21.81
C PRO A 79 -20.38 16.78 21.88
N ASN A 80 -20.68 17.98 21.40
CA ASN A 80 -22.02 18.56 21.36
C ASN A 80 -22.79 18.17 20.11
N ALA A 81 -22.14 17.60 19.09
CA ALA A 81 -22.76 17.17 17.84
C ALA A 81 -23.48 15.80 17.96
N LYS A 82 -23.50 15.18 19.11
CA LYS A 82 -24.16 13.86 19.30
C LYS A 82 -25.60 13.82 18.81
N SER A 83 -26.32 14.93 18.92
CA SER A 83 -27.69 15.06 18.43
C SER A 83 -27.82 15.14 16.92
N TYR A 84 -26.76 15.53 16.23
CA TYR A 84 -26.69 15.71 14.77
C TYR A 84 -26.00 14.57 14.03
N LEU A 85 -25.40 13.60 14.77
CA LEU A 85 -24.78 12.44 14.17
C LEU A 85 -25.82 11.59 13.45
N THR A 86 -25.55 11.25 12.20
CA THR A 86 -26.36 10.27 11.47
C THR A 86 -26.21 8.88 12.12
N TYR A 87 -27.12 7.96 11.79
CA TYR A 87 -26.99 6.58 12.21
C TYR A 87 -25.62 6.00 11.82
N ASN A 88 -25.18 6.29 10.59
CA ASN A 88 -23.90 5.80 10.09
C ASN A 88 -22.70 6.34 10.89
N ASP A 89 -22.69 7.63 11.24
CA ASP A 89 -21.62 8.23 12.06
C ASP A 89 -21.55 7.58 13.44
N LYS A 90 -22.69 7.36 14.09
CA LYS A 90 -22.77 6.66 15.40
C LYS A 90 -22.29 5.23 15.29
N THR A 91 -22.66 4.55 14.23
CA THR A 91 -22.29 3.16 13.98
C THR A 91 -20.78 3.03 13.74
N ILE A 92 -20.19 3.95 12.98
CA ILE A 92 -18.73 3.99 12.77
C ILE A 92 -18.01 4.24 14.10
N GLN A 93 -18.48 5.19 14.93
CA GLN A 93 -17.88 5.43 16.25
C GLN A 93 -17.96 4.20 17.15
N GLN A 94 -19.10 3.52 17.18
CA GLN A 94 -19.28 2.29 17.95
C GLN A 94 -18.37 1.17 17.46
N ALA A 95 -18.23 1.01 16.14
CA ALA A 95 -17.34 0.04 15.56
C ALA A 95 -15.86 0.31 15.92
N GLN A 96 -15.43 1.57 15.95
CA GLN A 96 -14.09 1.95 16.41
C GLN A 96 -13.88 1.65 17.90
N GLN A 97 -14.90 1.82 18.72
CA GLN A 97 -14.84 1.44 20.12
C GLN A 97 -14.63 -0.08 20.27
N TYR A 98 -15.35 -0.89 19.50
CA TYR A 98 -15.15 -2.34 19.47
C TYR A 98 -13.75 -2.72 18.97
N LYS A 99 -13.19 -2.01 17.97
CA LYS A 99 -11.80 -2.21 17.55
C LYS A 99 -10.81 -1.99 18.70
N LYS A 100 -10.97 -0.91 19.46
CA LYS A 100 -10.12 -0.62 20.65
C LYS A 100 -10.25 -1.68 21.74
N GLN A 101 -11.39 -2.35 21.84
CA GLN A 101 -11.67 -3.42 22.80
C GLN A 101 -11.25 -4.82 22.29
N GLY A 102 -10.76 -4.93 21.06
CA GLY A 102 -10.42 -6.22 20.43
C GLY A 102 -11.63 -7.04 19.98
N GLU A 103 -12.86 -6.49 20.04
CA GLU A 103 -14.11 -7.16 19.69
C GLU A 103 -14.37 -7.15 18.18
N ARG A 104 -13.52 -7.84 17.43
CA ARG A 104 -13.47 -7.82 15.97
C ARG A 104 -14.82 -8.13 15.29
N ASN A 105 -15.51 -9.19 15.72
CA ASN A 105 -16.78 -9.60 15.12
C ASN A 105 -17.87 -8.56 15.31
N ARG A 106 -17.93 -7.93 16.47
CA ARG A 106 -18.86 -6.83 16.74
C ARG A 106 -18.53 -5.59 15.94
N GLN A 107 -17.26 -5.28 15.79
CA GLN A 107 -16.80 -4.18 14.92
C GLN A 107 -17.33 -4.36 13.51
N ILE A 108 -17.08 -5.52 12.88
CA ILE A 108 -17.49 -5.81 11.51
C ILE A 108 -19.02 -5.80 11.37
N SER A 109 -19.75 -6.49 12.26
CA SER A 109 -21.22 -6.54 12.21
C SER A 109 -21.85 -5.15 12.37
N THR A 110 -21.26 -4.31 13.22
CA THR A 110 -21.72 -2.94 13.45
C THR A 110 -21.53 -2.09 12.19
N LEU A 111 -20.36 -2.16 11.53
CA LEU A 111 -20.10 -1.45 10.29
C LEU A 111 -20.96 -1.95 9.13
N ALA A 112 -21.21 -3.26 9.04
CA ALA A 112 -22.07 -3.84 8.02
C ALA A 112 -23.52 -3.32 8.05
N SER A 113 -23.97 -2.80 9.17
CA SER A 113 -25.30 -2.20 9.32
C SER A 113 -25.39 -0.74 8.80
N ALA A 114 -24.25 -0.09 8.50
CA ALA A 114 -24.13 1.35 8.23
C ALA A 114 -24.11 1.77 6.75
N THR A 115 -24.36 0.86 5.81
CA THR A 115 -24.00 1.03 4.41
C THR A 115 -25.05 1.79 3.58
N LYS A 116 -25.02 3.13 3.60
CA LYS A 116 -25.87 3.94 2.71
C LYS A 116 -25.15 5.04 1.94
N ASP A 117 -23.99 5.48 2.39
CA ASP A 117 -23.19 6.53 1.75
C ASP A 117 -21.82 6.02 1.35
N PHE A 118 -21.16 6.74 0.45
CA PHE A 118 -19.86 6.38 -0.08
C PHE A 118 -18.82 6.16 1.04
N TRP A 119 -18.69 7.10 1.98
CA TRP A 119 -17.65 7.05 3.00
C TRP A 119 -17.83 5.88 3.97
N SER A 120 -19.09 5.63 4.38
CA SER A 120 -19.38 4.47 5.23
C SER A 120 -19.04 3.16 4.53
N ILE A 121 -19.33 3.03 3.24
CA ILE A 121 -19.04 1.87 2.41
C ILE A 121 -17.53 1.72 2.21
N PHE A 122 -16.82 2.81 1.89
CA PHE A 122 -15.38 2.82 1.69
C PHE A 122 -14.63 2.43 2.98
N LEU A 123 -14.96 3.07 4.11
CA LEU A 123 -14.39 2.74 5.41
C LEU A 123 -14.64 1.28 5.79
N LEU A 124 -15.84 0.76 5.52
CA LEU A 124 -16.15 -0.64 5.79
C LEU A 124 -15.30 -1.59 4.93
N ALA A 125 -15.07 -1.24 3.66
CA ALA A 125 -14.17 -1.99 2.79
C ALA A 125 -12.75 -2.05 3.36
N GLN A 126 -12.20 -0.91 3.81
CA GLN A 126 -10.89 -0.84 4.46
C GLN A 126 -10.85 -1.71 5.71
N TYR A 127 -11.88 -1.65 6.58
CA TYR A 127 -11.94 -2.48 7.78
C TYR A 127 -11.95 -3.98 7.48
N TYR A 128 -12.67 -4.42 6.45
CA TYR A 128 -12.64 -5.83 6.02
C TYR A 128 -11.26 -6.22 5.52
N ARG A 129 -10.61 -5.37 4.69
CA ARG A 129 -9.24 -5.59 4.21
C ARG A 129 -8.26 -5.72 5.39
N ASP A 130 -8.25 -4.78 6.31
CA ASP A 130 -7.34 -4.75 7.46
C ASP A 130 -7.55 -5.94 8.41
N ASN A 131 -8.72 -6.55 8.35
CA ASN A 131 -9.03 -7.78 9.07
C ASN A 131 -8.77 -9.06 8.26
N GLY A 132 -8.26 -8.96 7.03
CA GLY A 132 -7.97 -10.11 6.17
C GLY A 132 -9.20 -10.75 5.53
N ASP A 133 -10.38 -10.12 5.62
CA ASP A 133 -11.58 -10.57 4.94
C ASP A 133 -11.68 -9.92 3.56
N TYR A 134 -10.79 -10.35 2.68
CA TYR A 134 -10.62 -9.76 1.35
C TYR A 134 -11.85 -9.93 0.46
N ASN A 135 -12.63 -10.99 0.60
CA ASN A 135 -13.85 -11.18 -0.17
C ASN A 135 -14.90 -10.10 0.13
N ASN A 136 -15.15 -9.84 1.41
CA ASN A 136 -16.04 -8.76 1.79
C ASN A 136 -15.46 -7.38 1.45
N ALA A 137 -14.16 -7.18 1.67
CA ALA A 137 -13.48 -5.93 1.28
C ALA A 137 -13.68 -5.62 -0.20
N ILE A 138 -13.44 -6.57 -1.11
CA ILE A 138 -13.65 -6.43 -2.55
C ILE A 138 -15.10 -6.05 -2.86
N SER A 139 -16.07 -6.76 -2.25
CA SER A 139 -17.50 -6.47 -2.45
C SER A 139 -17.84 -5.02 -2.08
N TYR A 140 -17.31 -4.53 -0.97
CA TYR A 140 -17.57 -3.15 -0.51
C TYR A 140 -16.78 -2.10 -1.31
N PHE A 141 -15.52 -2.36 -1.70
CA PHE A 141 -14.79 -1.47 -2.62
C PHE A 141 -15.48 -1.37 -3.98
N GLN A 142 -16.04 -2.47 -4.51
CA GLN A 142 -16.83 -2.44 -5.74
C GLN A 142 -18.10 -1.59 -5.60
N LYS A 143 -18.80 -1.69 -4.47
CA LYS A 143 -19.95 -0.81 -4.17
C LYS A 143 -19.52 0.64 -4.08
N ALA A 144 -18.40 0.93 -3.43
CA ALA A 144 -17.84 2.28 -3.36
C ALA A 144 -17.48 2.81 -4.76
N THR A 145 -16.86 1.98 -5.61
CA THR A 145 -16.55 2.32 -7.01
C THR A 145 -17.79 2.63 -7.83
N ASN A 146 -18.91 1.93 -7.60
CA ASN A 146 -20.17 2.22 -8.29
C ASN A 146 -20.77 3.57 -7.86
N LEU A 147 -20.50 4.01 -6.62
CA LEU A 147 -20.97 5.32 -6.13
C LEU A 147 -20.07 6.47 -6.57
N LYS A 148 -18.74 6.26 -6.57
CA LYS A 148 -17.74 7.24 -6.99
C LYS A 148 -16.67 6.54 -7.84
N PRO A 149 -16.89 6.42 -9.16
CA PRO A 149 -15.94 5.73 -10.06
C PRO A 149 -14.61 6.47 -10.24
N ASP A 150 -14.59 7.77 -9.97
CA ASP A 150 -13.45 8.68 -10.05
C ASP A 150 -12.62 8.72 -8.76
N TYR A 151 -13.09 8.13 -7.67
CA TYR A 151 -12.31 8.02 -6.44
C TYR A 151 -11.28 6.89 -6.57
N SER A 152 -10.05 7.27 -6.91
CA SER A 152 -8.97 6.34 -7.27
C SER A 152 -8.63 5.32 -6.17
N GLN A 153 -8.75 5.69 -4.89
CA GLN A 153 -8.46 4.82 -3.75
C GLN A 153 -9.30 3.54 -3.69
N ASN A 154 -10.48 3.53 -4.31
CA ASN A 154 -11.23 2.29 -4.47
C ASN A 154 -10.43 1.24 -5.26
N TYR A 155 -9.74 1.68 -6.32
CA TYR A 155 -8.94 0.80 -7.17
C TYR A 155 -7.68 0.32 -6.48
N LEU A 156 -7.03 1.17 -5.66
CA LEU A 156 -5.89 0.77 -4.85
C LEU A 156 -6.31 -0.29 -3.81
N GLY A 157 -7.43 -0.05 -3.10
CA GLY A 157 -7.98 -1.01 -2.15
C GLY A 157 -8.34 -2.36 -2.79
N LEU A 158 -8.96 -2.34 -3.97
CA LEU A 158 -9.24 -3.55 -4.75
C LEU A 158 -7.95 -4.28 -5.14
N ALA A 159 -6.95 -3.55 -5.63
CA ALA A 159 -5.68 -4.13 -6.04
C ALA A 159 -4.94 -4.81 -4.88
N GLN A 160 -4.90 -4.17 -3.72
CA GLN A 160 -4.32 -4.75 -2.51
C GLN A 160 -5.04 -6.04 -2.11
N CYS A 161 -6.38 -6.04 -2.07
CA CYS A 161 -7.15 -7.24 -1.75
C CYS A 161 -6.90 -8.38 -2.74
N TYR A 162 -6.88 -8.07 -4.05
CA TYR A 162 -6.60 -9.08 -5.07
C TYR A 162 -5.17 -9.63 -4.96
N SER A 163 -4.17 -8.79 -4.64
CA SER A 163 -2.79 -9.22 -4.42
C SER A 163 -2.67 -10.18 -3.25
N GLU A 164 -3.31 -9.89 -2.13
CA GLU A 164 -3.33 -10.76 -0.95
C GLU A 164 -4.02 -12.10 -1.19
N MET A 165 -4.98 -12.13 -2.13
CA MET A 165 -5.63 -13.37 -2.57
C MET A 165 -4.87 -14.13 -3.67
N GLY A 166 -3.74 -13.60 -4.16
CA GLY A 166 -2.97 -14.17 -5.26
C GLY A 166 -3.59 -13.93 -6.65
N ASP A 167 -4.65 -13.14 -6.76
CA ASP A 167 -5.25 -12.76 -8.04
C ASP A 167 -4.52 -11.55 -8.65
N TYR A 168 -3.26 -11.77 -9.00
CA TYR A 168 -2.37 -10.73 -9.51
C TYR A 168 -2.86 -10.08 -10.81
N LYS A 169 -3.63 -10.81 -11.62
CA LYS A 169 -4.21 -10.26 -12.86
C LYS A 169 -5.22 -9.15 -12.57
N ASN A 170 -6.12 -9.38 -11.61
CA ASN A 170 -7.07 -8.36 -11.19
C ASN A 170 -6.39 -7.23 -10.39
N ALA A 171 -5.32 -7.55 -9.63
CA ALA A 171 -4.50 -6.53 -8.97
C ALA A 171 -3.89 -5.57 -9.99
N VAL A 172 -3.22 -6.06 -11.05
CA VAL A 172 -2.64 -5.24 -12.13
C VAL A 172 -3.71 -4.39 -12.81
N ASN A 173 -4.89 -4.96 -13.12
CA ASN A 173 -5.97 -4.22 -13.77
C ASN A 173 -6.46 -3.02 -12.91
N ASN A 174 -6.54 -3.19 -11.61
CA ASN A 174 -6.96 -2.11 -10.71
C ASN A 174 -5.82 -1.11 -10.48
N LEU A 175 -4.56 -1.55 -10.40
CA LEU A 175 -3.40 -0.65 -10.33
C LEU A 175 -3.25 0.21 -11.60
N ASN A 176 -3.54 -0.34 -12.78
CA ASN A 176 -3.57 0.43 -14.01
C ASN A 176 -4.60 1.58 -13.95
N LYS A 177 -5.78 1.32 -13.38
CA LYS A 177 -6.79 2.37 -13.17
C LYS A 177 -6.33 3.40 -12.16
N TYR A 178 -5.78 2.95 -11.03
CA TYR A 178 -5.26 3.84 -10.00
C TYR A 178 -4.14 4.74 -10.53
N ILE A 179 -3.14 4.17 -11.24
CA ILE A 179 -2.02 4.92 -11.83
C ILE A 179 -2.53 5.90 -12.91
N GLY A 180 -3.61 5.57 -13.62
CA GLY A 180 -4.25 6.48 -14.57
C GLY A 180 -4.71 7.78 -13.93
N TYR A 181 -5.09 7.76 -12.65
CA TYR A 181 -5.43 8.94 -11.85
C TYR A 181 -4.20 9.51 -11.13
N ASN A 182 -3.25 8.66 -10.70
CA ASN A 182 -2.12 8.99 -9.80
C ASN A 182 -0.79 8.55 -10.43
N GLN A 183 -0.28 9.33 -11.38
CA GLN A 183 0.91 8.97 -12.18
C GLN A 183 2.24 9.04 -11.42
N ASN A 184 2.26 9.64 -10.22
CA ASN A 184 3.45 9.77 -9.37
C ASN A 184 3.34 8.96 -8.06
N SER A 185 2.56 7.89 -8.05
CA SER A 185 2.49 7.00 -6.89
C SER A 185 3.54 5.89 -6.97
N ASP A 186 4.64 6.05 -6.25
CA ASP A 186 5.70 5.05 -6.07
C ASP A 186 5.13 3.71 -5.56
N ILE A 187 4.25 3.77 -4.57
CA ILE A 187 3.57 2.60 -3.99
C ILE A 187 2.79 1.82 -5.06
N ALA A 188 2.06 2.51 -5.94
CA ALA A 188 1.26 1.84 -6.95
C ALA A 188 2.13 1.14 -8.01
N TYR A 189 3.23 1.78 -8.42
CA TYR A 189 4.21 1.14 -9.30
C TYR A 189 4.89 -0.05 -8.62
N ALA A 190 5.30 0.08 -7.36
CA ALA A 190 5.91 -1.03 -6.61
C ALA A 190 4.94 -2.22 -6.42
N LEU A 191 3.68 -1.96 -6.12
CA LEU A 191 2.64 -3.00 -6.04
C LEU A 191 2.40 -3.67 -7.38
N ARG A 192 2.38 -2.89 -8.49
CA ARG A 192 2.20 -3.45 -9.83
C ARG A 192 3.43 -4.25 -10.28
N ALA A 193 4.63 -3.79 -9.95
CA ALA A 193 5.87 -4.55 -10.16
C ALA A 193 5.82 -5.91 -9.45
N ASN A 194 5.40 -5.93 -8.18
CA ASN A 194 5.26 -7.18 -7.44
C ASN A 194 4.19 -8.10 -8.02
N ALA A 195 3.05 -7.56 -8.46
CA ALA A 195 2.01 -8.34 -9.11
C ALA A 195 2.48 -8.89 -10.47
N ASN A 196 3.16 -8.08 -11.30
CA ASN A 196 3.74 -8.50 -12.57
C ASN A 196 4.84 -9.55 -12.38
N LEU A 197 5.67 -9.43 -11.34
CA LEU A 197 6.66 -10.43 -10.97
C LEU A 197 6.00 -11.80 -10.71
N ASN A 198 4.92 -11.83 -9.94
CA ASN A 198 4.16 -13.06 -9.67
C ASN A 198 3.43 -13.62 -10.91
N LEU A 199 3.15 -12.78 -11.91
CA LEU A 199 2.64 -13.19 -13.23
C LEU A 199 3.75 -13.61 -14.19
N ASN A 200 5.01 -13.59 -13.77
CA ASN A 200 6.20 -13.80 -14.61
C ASN A 200 6.34 -12.79 -15.78
N SER A 201 5.73 -11.62 -15.64
CA SER A 201 5.85 -10.48 -16.57
C SER A 201 7.06 -9.63 -16.15
N LEU A 202 8.28 -10.19 -16.35
CA LEU A 202 9.52 -9.64 -15.78
C LEU A 202 9.91 -8.28 -16.37
N SER A 203 9.58 -8.00 -17.62
CA SER A 203 9.88 -6.71 -18.26
C SER A 203 9.06 -5.59 -17.67
N GLU A 204 7.73 -5.81 -17.57
CA GLU A 204 6.78 -4.87 -16.99
C GLU A 204 7.08 -4.64 -15.50
N ALA A 205 7.46 -5.70 -14.78
CA ALA A 205 7.86 -5.60 -13.37
C ALA A 205 9.11 -4.72 -13.21
N GLU A 206 10.11 -4.87 -14.10
CA GLU A 206 11.34 -4.08 -14.08
C GLU A 206 11.06 -2.59 -14.37
N ASP A 207 10.24 -2.30 -15.38
CA ASP A 207 9.89 -0.92 -15.72
C ASP A 207 9.15 -0.24 -14.56
N ASP A 208 8.23 -0.94 -13.93
CA ASP A 208 7.46 -0.44 -12.80
C ASP A 208 8.35 -0.19 -11.57
N ILE A 209 9.24 -1.13 -11.22
CA ILE A 209 10.08 -0.93 -10.03
C ILE A 209 11.11 0.18 -10.24
N LYS A 210 11.64 0.35 -11.46
CA LYS A 210 12.48 1.50 -11.80
C LYS A 210 11.71 2.80 -11.61
N ARG A 211 10.47 2.85 -12.10
CA ARG A 211 9.63 4.03 -11.94
C ARG A 211 9.30 4.33 -10.48
N ALA A 212 9.04 3.33 -9.65
CA ALA A 212 8.83 3.50 -8.22
C ALA A 212 10.07 4.11 -7.53
N LEU A 213 11.26 3.59 -7.83
CA LEU A 213 12.53 4.08 -7.27
C LEU A 213 12.91 5.49 -7.75
N GLU A 214 12.52 5.89 -8.97
CA GLU A 214 12.68 7.26 -9.46
C GLU A 214 11.82 8.27 -8.70
N ILE A 215 10.62 7.87 -8.26
CA ILE A 215 9.70 8.72 -7.51
C ILE A 215 10.12 8.82 -6.04
N GLU A 216 10.41 7.67 -5.42
CA GLU A 216 10.80 7.58 -4.00
C GLU A 216 11.90 6.54 -3.82
N GLU A 217 13.04 6.97 -3.29
CA GLU A 217 14.14 6.07 -2.95
C GLU A 217 13.81 5.29 -1.66
N ASN A 218 13.11 4.17 -1.80
CA ASN A 218 12.66 3.33 -0.71
C ASN A 218 13.41 2.00 -0.70
N ILE A 219 14.10 1.72 0.41
CA ILE A 219 14.89 0.49 0.58
C ILE A 219 14.04 -0.79 0.42
N SER A 220 12.74 -0.74 0.75
CA SER A 220 11.85 -1.89 0.59
C SER A 220 11.64 -2.29 -0.88
N TYR A 221 11.79 -1.35 -1.82
CA TYR A 221 11.65 -1.62 -3.25
C TYR A 221 12.85 -2.39 -3.81
N LEU A 222 14.01 -2.30 -3.15
CA LEU A 222 15.20 -3.07 -3.53
C LEU A 222 14.97 -4.59 -3.44
N LEU A 223 14.09 -5.04 -2.56
CA LEU A 223 13.73 -6.46 -2.49
C LEU A 223 12.98 -6.91 -3.74
N ILE A 224 12.03 -6.11 -4.21
CA ILE A 224 11.28 -6.41 -5.44
C ILE A 224 12.24 -6.38 -6.64
N GLU A 225 13.10 -5.36 -6.73
CA GLU A 225 14.12 -5.25 -7.78
C GLU A 225 15.06 -6.48 -7.77
N ALA A 226 15.57 -6.88 -6.62
CA ALA A 226 16.43 -8.04 -6.49
C ALA A 226 15.75 -9.35 -6.90
N LYS A 227 14.47 -9.52 -6.56
CA LYS A 227 13.66 -10.67 -7.00
C LYS A 227 13.51 -10.69 -8.53
N ILE A 228 13.23 -9.54 -9.14
CA ILE A 228 13.14 -9.42 -10.60
C ILE A 228 14.48 -9.80 -11.24
N LEU A 229 15.60 -9.26 -10.74
CA LEU A 229 16.93 -9.59 -11.22
C LEU A 229 17.23 -11.08 -11.09
N TYR A 230 16.88 -11.71 -9.97
CA TYR A 230 17.04 -13.15 -9.76
C TYR A 230 16.27 -13.95 -10.83
N TYR A 231 15.00 -13.65 -11.07
CA TYR A 231 14.19 -14.37 -12.07
C TYR A 231 14.64 -14.10 -13.52
N LYS A 232 15.34 -12.99 -13.77
CA LYS A 232 15.99 -12.70 -15.04
C LYS A 232 17.35 -13.40 -15.22
N GLY A 233 17.84 -14.08 -14.17
CA GLY A 233 19.15 -14.74 -14.17
C GLY A 233 20.34 -13.82 -13.84
N ASN A 234 20.08 -12.55 -13.49
CA ASN A 234 21.11 -11.57 -13.13
C ASN A 234 21.50 -11.71 -11.65
N TYR A 235 22.07 -12.86 -11.30
CA TYR A 235 22.30 -13.25 -9.90
C TYR A 235 23.32 -12.36 -9.16
N ASP A 236 24.32 -11.82 -9.85
CA ASP A 236 25.32 -10.93 -9.24
C ASP A 236 24.67 -9.62 -8.79
N ASP A 237 23.89 -8.98 -9.68
CA ASP A 237 23.21 -7.73 -9.38
C ASP A 237 22.14 -7.95 -8.29
N ALA A 238 21.38 -9.04 -8.38
CA ALA A 238 20.41 -9.42 -7.35
C ALA A 238 21.08 -9.57 -5.97
N ARG A 239 22.22 -10.26 -5.90
CA ARG A 239 22.98 -10.47 -4.68
C ARG A 239 23.54 -9.17 -4.12
N GLU A 240 24.00 -8.24 -4.96
CA GLU A 240 24.45 -6.92 -4.51
C GLU A 240 23.34 -6.14 -3.81
N LYS A 241 22.16 -6.08 -4.42
CA LYS A 241 20.97 -5.44 -3.82
C LYS A 241 20.55 -6.10 -2.51
N LEU A 242 20.53 -7.44 -2.47
CA LEU A 242 20.16 -8.20 -1.28
C LEU A 242 21.18 -8.03 -0.14
N ASN A 243 22.48 -7.94 -0.44
CA ASN A 243 23.50 -7.65 0.53
C ASN A 243 23.37 -6.25 1.13
N LEU A 244 22.99 -5.25 0.31
CA LEU A 244 22.67 -3.91 0.81
C LEU A 244 21.46 -3.95 1.75
N LEU A 245 20.40 -4.67 1.37
CA LEU A 245 19.21 -4.86 2.19
C LEU A 245 19.52 -5.56 3.53
N SER A 246 20.28 -6.64 3.51
CA SER A 246 20.54 -7.48 4.69
C SER A 246 21.26 -6.74 5.82
N ARG A 247 21.90 -5.60 5.53
CA ARG A 247 22.55 -4.72 6.53
C ARG A 247 21.52 -3.96 7.37
N ASN A 248 20.34 -3.71 6.82
CA ASN A 248 19.29 -2.89 7.44
C ASN A 248 18.03 -3.71 7.77
N ILE A 249 17.71 -4.70 6.94
CA ILE A 249 16.49 -5.50 7.02
C ILE A 249 16.86 -6.97 7.00
N GLN A 250 16.70 -7.62 8.15
CA GLN A 250 17.00 -9.06 8.30
C GLN A 250 15.68 -9.83 8.31
N THR A 251 15.23 -10.25 7.13
CA THR A 251 14.04 -11.07 6.97
C THR A 251 14.36 -12.40 6.31
N SER A 252 13.52 -13.39 6.55
CA SER A 252 13.62 -14.70 5.92
C SER A 252 13.69 -14.58 4.39
N GLU A 253 12.90 -13.70 3.79
CA GLU A 253 12.84 -13.51 2.35
C GLU A 253 14.14 -12.96 1.76
N VAL A 254 14.80 -12.00 2.41
CA VAL A 254 16.11 -11.49 1.97
C VAL A 254 17.15 -12.59 1.93
N TYR A 255 17.25 -13.39 3.02
CA TYR A 255 18.22 -14.49 3.08
C TYR A 255 17.83 -15.66 2.17
N LYS A 256 16.54 -15.94 1.94
CA LYS A 256 16.08 -16.91 0.92
C LYS A 256 16.67 -16.56 -0.44
N TYR A 257 16.48 -15.32 -0.91
CA TYR A 257 16.97 -14.92 -2.24
C TYR A 257 18.48 -14.79 -2.31
N LEU A 258 19.18 -14.42 -1.22
CA LEU A 258 20.65 -14.52 -1.15
C LEU A 258 21.10 -15.97 -1.35
N GLY A 259 20.52 -16.90 -0.64
CA GLY A 259 20.83 -18.33 -0.77
C GLY A 259 20.52 -18.88 -2.16
N LEU A 260 19.40 -18.48 -2.77
CA LEU A 260 19.03 -18.89 -4.11
C LEU A 260 19.99 -18.33 -5.19
N CYS A 261 20.44 -17.07 -5.05
CA CYS A 261 21.47 -16.50 -5.93
C CYS A 261 22.80 -17.26 -5.80
N ASP A 262 23.24 -17.54 -4.58
CA ASP A 262 24.47 -18.31 -4.34
C ASP A 262 24.34 -19.73 -4.90
N TYR A 263 23.18 -20.38 -4.76
CA TYR A 263 22.94 -21.71 -5.31
C TYR A 263 22.99 -21.71 -6.84
N ALA A 264 22.33 -20.75 -7.48
CA ALA A 264 22.35 -20.62 -8.92
C ALA A 264 23.77 -20.40 -9.49
N GLN A 265 24.66 -19.80 -8.71
CA GLN A 265 26.08 -19.60 -9.05
C GLN A 265 27.00 -20.72 -8.57
N ASN A 266 26.44 -21.84 -8.07
CA ASN A 266 27.16 -22.98 -7.54
C ASN A 266 28.03 -22.67 -6.27
N ASN A 267 27.72 -21.59 -5.56
CA ASN A 267 28.34 -21.22 -4.29
C ASN A 267 27.64 -21.95 -3.13
N LEU A 268 27.71 -23.30 -3.13
CA LEU A 268 26.85 -24.15 -2.29
C LEU A 268 26.98 -23.89 -0.79
N THR A 269 28.22 -23.61 -0.31
CA THR A 269 28.45 -23.32 1.12
C THR A 269 27.78 -22.03 1.56
N SER A 270 27.90 -20.98 0.77
CA SER A 270 27.22 -19.69 1.02
C SER A 270 25.71 -19.83 0.91
N ALA A 271 25.24 -20.61 -0.07
CA ALA A 271 23.82 -20.91 -0.26
C ALA A 271 23.22 -21.57 0.99
N LEU A 272 23.86 -22.63 1.52
CA LEU A 272 23.42 -23.29 2.75
C LEU A 272 23.36 -22.33 3.94
N LEU A 273 24.41 -21.50 4.13
CA LEU A 273 24.45 -20.53 5.21
C LEU A 273 23.31 -19.52 5.14
N ASN A 274 22.99 -19.01 3.93
CA ASN A 274 21.93 -18.05 3.75
C ASN A 274 20.54 -18.68 3.88
N ILE A 275 20.32 -19.89 3.35
CA ILE A 275 19.05 -20.62 3.52
C ILE A 275 18.84 -21.00 4.98
N ASP A 276 19.88 -21.41 5.72
CA ASP A 276 19.80 -21.69 7.17
C ASP A 276 19.33 -20.44 7.95
N LYS A 277 19.92 -19.28 7.64
CA LYS A 277 19.46 -18.01 8.21
C LYS A 277 18.00 -17.70 7.87
N ALA A 278 17.58 -17.99 6.64
CA ALA A 278 16.20 -17.81 6.23
C ALA A 278 15.24 -18.70 7.04
N ILE A 279 15.63 -19.96 7.29
CA ILE A 279 14.89 -20.91 8.12
C ILE A 279 14.77 -20.40 9.56
N ILE A 280 15.88 -19.94 10.16
CA ILE A 280 15.89 -19.40 11.53
C ILE A 280 14.94 -18.20 11.68
N LEU A 281 14.79 -17.39 10.62
CA LEU A 281 13.94 -16.21 10.59
C LEU A 281 12.49 -16.49 10.15
N SER A 282 12.19 -17.73 9.80
CA SER A 282 10.83 -18.18 9.42
C SER A 282 10.24 -19.08 10.50
N ASP A 283 8.91 -19.07 10.61
CA ASP A 283 8.20 -20.02 11.47
C ASP A 283 7.95 -21.33 10.71
N ASP A 284 8.96 -22.24 10.70
CA ASP A 284 8.88 -23.61 10.14
C ASP A 284 8.46 -23.68 8.65
N ASP A 285 9.16 -22.95 7.78
CA ASP A 285 8.92 -22.94 6.34
C ASP A 285 9.43 -24.24 5.69
N LYS A 286 8.48 -25.11 5.29
CA LYS A 286 8.77 -26.40 4.65
C LYS A 286 9.47 -26.27 3.30
N GLU A 287 9.21 -25.21 2.55
CA GLU A 287 9.86 -24.94 1.27
C GLU A 287 11.35 -24.62 1.46
N LEU A 288 11.68 -23.81 2.46
CA LEU A 288 13.06 -23.51 2.82
C LEU A 288 13.82 -24.75 3.28
N ASN A 289 13.19 -25.57 4.12
CA ASN A 289 13.78 -26.85 4.55
C ASN A 289 14.04 -27.81 3.37
N SER A 290 13.11 -27.89 2.41
CA SER A 290 13.33 -28.67 1.18
C SER A 290 14.49 -28.11 0.37
N THR A 291 14.53 -26.79 0.16
CA THR A 291 15.62 -26.11 -0.56
C THR A 291 16.97 -26.35 0.10
N TYR A 292 17.05 -26.28 1.43
CA TYR A 292 18.28 -26.58 2.18
C TYR A 292 18.77 -28.00 1.90
N ASN A 293 17.89 -29.00 1.96
CA ASN A 293 18.24 -30.40 1.73
C ASN A 293 18.72 -30.63 0.30
N ASP A 294 18.10 -29.99 -0.69
CA ASP A 294 18.50 -30.11 -2.10
C ASP A 294 19.90 -29.53 -2.34
N ILE A 295 20.19 -28.37 -1.76
CA ILE A 295 21.52 -27.76 -1.84
C ILE A 295 22.55 -28.65 -1.15
N LYS A 296 22.23 -29.17 0.04
CA LYS A 296 23.12 -30.07 0.79
C LYS A 296 23.44 -31.34 0.01
N ALA A 297 22.41 -31.99 -0.56
CA ALA A 297 22.60 -33.17 -1.39
C ALA A 297 23.48 -32.90 -2.63
N THR A 298 23.39 -31.68 -3.18
CA THR A 298 24.23 -31.24 -4.30
C THR A 298 25.68 -31.06 -3.86
N LEU A 299 25.94 -30.47 -2.68
CA LEU A 299 27.25 -30.31 -2.10
C LEU A 299 27.90 -31.66 -1.79
N ASP A 300 27.17 -32.58 -1.16
CA ASP A 300 27.65 -33.91 -0.81
C ASP A 300 28.10 -34.72 -2.04
N LYS A 301 27.36 -34.56 -3.17
CA LYS A 301 27.76 -35.19 -4.46
C LYS A 301 29.01 -34.59 -5.08
N GLN A 302 29.33 -33.33 -4.85
CA GLN A 302 30.56 -32.70 -5.37
C GLN A 302 31.79 -33.05 -4.55
N GLN A 303 31.63 -33.56 -3.31
CA GLN A 303 32.71 -33.95 -2.41
C GLN A 303 33.07 -35.45 -2.54
N GLN A 304 32.28 -36.23 -3.26
CA GLN A 304 32.54 -37.65 -3.60
C GLN A 304 33.31 -37.78 -4.91
#